data_c8b667c9c5096fb3759f722e79f1113a
#
_entry.id   c8b667c9c5096fb3759f722e79f1113a
#
_cell.length_a   1.000
_cell.length_b   1.000
_cell.length_c   1.000
_cell.angle_alpha   90.00
_cell.angle_beta   90.00
_cell.angle_gamma   90.00
#
_symmetry.space_group_name_H-M   'P 1'
#
loop_
_entity.id
_entity.type
_entity.pdbx_description
1 polymer ?
#
loop_
_entity_poly.entity_id
_entity_poly.type
_entity_poly.pdbx_seq_one_letter_code
_entity_poly.pdbx_strand_id
1 'polypeptide(L)'
;MEKELNEGAEEGFKFEGVMGGETASAGSEVVVVMSRDASLERKGTYEYKLLATNKTSTMQKELQQAANFGFEYLGQTVFETAFGGKEVVVIMERDREAKIVPHEYKLLATSKTSTMQKELMQAGEDGYSFVGMTVAQTAFGGHELVVILRKPVSR
;
A
#
# COMPACT_ATOMS: atom_id res chain seq x y z
N MET A 1 7.10 4.35 11.68
CA MET A 1 5.75 4.07 11.13
C MET A 1 5.36 2.61 11.22
N GLU A 2 6.03 1.61 10.59
CA GLU A 2 5.64 0.18 10.70
C GLU A 2 5.59 -0.28 12.17
N LYS A 3 6.60 0.08 12.96
CA LYS A 3 6.62 -0.20 14.40
C LYS A 3 5.43 0.40 15.14
N GLU A 4 5.12 1.65 14.88
CA GLU A 4 4.00 2.38 15.52
C GLU A 4 2.64 1.79 15.14
N LEU A 5 2.46 1.39 13.86
CA LEU A 5 1.27 0.66 13.41
C LEU A 5 1.09 -0.65 14.19
N ASN A 6 2.17 -1.42 14.36
CA ASN A 6 2.11 -2.69 15.08
C ASN A 6 1.94 -2.48 16.60
N GLU A 7 2.52 -1.44 17.19
CA GLU A 7 2.26 -1.05 18.58
C GLU A 7 0.77 -0.69 18.78
N GLY A 8 0.16 0.07 17.84
CA GLY A 8 -1.26 0.35 17.85
C GLY A 8 -2.11 -0.93 17.74
N ALA A 9 -1.72 -1.88 16.89
CA ALA A 9 -2.41 -3.17 16.75
C ALA A 9 -2.36 -4.00 18.04
N GLU A 10 -1.25 -4.00 18.75
CA GLU A 10 -1.13 -4.68 20.06
C GLU A 10 -2.06 -4.05 21.12
N GLU A 11 -2.40 -2.77 20.97
CA GLU A 11 -3.40 -2.09 21.81
C GLU A 11 -4.85 -2.24 21.30
N GLY A 12 -5.06 -2.92 20.17
CA GLY A 12 -6.36 -3.20 19.57
C GLY A 12 -6.85 -2.14 18.57
N PHE A 13 -5.96 -1.24 18.13
CA PHE A 13 -6.28 -0.31 17.06
C PHE A 13 -6.20 -1.00 15.70
N LYS A 14 -7.05 -0.55 14.77
CA LYS A 14 -7.09 -0.97 13.37
C LYS A 14 -6.88 0.23 12.46
N PHE A 15 -6.22 0.01 11.33
CA PHE A 15 -5.97 1.01 10.31
C PHE A 15 -7.28 1.52 9.67
N GLU A 16 -7.37 2.84 9.46
CA GLU A 16 -8.47 3.51 8.78
C GLU A 16 -8.04 4.24 7.51
N GLY A 17 -6.84 4.80 7.50
CA GLY A 17 -6.36 5.52 6.34
C GLY A 17 -4.94 6.04 6.46
N VAL A 18 -4.37 6.36 5.31
CA VAL A 18 -3.03 6.94 5.19
C VAL A 18 -3.04 8.11 4.21
N MET A 19 -2.32 9.16 4.54
CA MET A 19 -2.04 10.27 3.63
C MET A 19 -0.61 10.74 3.81
N GLY A 20 0.01 11.14 2.71
CA GLY A 20 1.28 11.88 2.71
C GLY A 20 1.03 13.33 2.38
N GLY A 21 1.82 14.21 2.94
CA GLY A 21 1.72 15.64 2.69
C GLY A 21 2.86 16.44 3.31
N GLU A 22 2.93 17.72 2.97
CA GLU A 22 3.82 18.66 3.61
C GLU A 22 3.10 19.34 4.77
N THR A 23 3.75 19.37 5.93
CA THR A 23 3.29 20.14 7.08
C THR A 23 4.14 21.37 7.30
N ALA A 24 3.55 22.42 7.85
CA ALA A 24 4.23 23.72 8.03
C ALA A 24 5.45 23.67 8.98
N SER A 25 5.53 22.65 9.82
CA SER A 25 6.54 22.57 10.89
C SER A 25 7.55 21.43 10.72
N ALA A 26 7.25 20.39 9.96
CA ALA A 26 8.09 19.19 9.88
C ALA A 26 8.46 18.75 8.46
N GLY A 27 8.01 19.48 7.42
CA GLY A 27 8.25 19.11 6.03
C GLY A 27 7.33 17.98 5.58
N SER A 28 7.86 17.01 4.84
CA SER A 28 7.08 15.89 4.31
C SER A 28 6.81 14.85 5.40
N GLU A 29 5.56 14.53 5.62
CA GLU A 29 5.11 13.55 6.62
C GLU A 29 4.15 12.54 6.01
N VAL A 30 4.12 11.34 6.58
CA VAL A 30 3.06 10.34 6.35
C VAL A 30 2.25 10.22 7.63
N VAL A 31 0.95 10.47 7.51
CA VAL A 31 0.00 10.39 8.62
C VAL A 31 -0.86 9.15 8.43
N VAL A 32 -0.97 8.35 9.49
CA VAL A 32 -1.86 7.21 9.55
C VAL A 32 -2.92 7.45 10.62
N VAL A 33 -4.16 7.16 10.27
CA VAL A 33 -5.28 7.16 11.22
C VAL A 33 -5.61 5.73 11.57
N MET A 34 -5.73 5.46 12.86
CA MET A 34 -6.17 4.18 13.40
C MET A 34 -7.33 4.40 14.37
N SER A 35 -8.28 3.46 14.43
CA SER A 35 -9.40 3.48 15.36
C SER A 35 -9.46 2.20 16.19
N ARG A 36 -10.14 2.28 17.34
CA ARG A 36 -10.40 1.12 18.18
C ARG A 36 -11.85 1.14 18.65
N ASP A 37 -12.53 0.02 18.48
CA ASP A 37 -13.81 -0.22 19.12
C ASP A 37 -13.57 -0.68 20.57
N ALA A 38 -13.95 0.14 21.55
CA ALA A 38 -13.74 -0.16 22.96
C ALA A 38 -14.58 -1.38 23.46
N SER A 39 -15.61 -1.78 22.71
CA SER A 39 -16.44 -2.95 23.01
C SER A 39 -15.85 -4.27 22.51
N LEU A 40 -14.84 -4.24 21.64
CA LEU A 40 -14.21 -5.40 21.03
C LEU A 40 -12.77 -5.55 21.54
N GLU A 41 -12.47 -6.68 22.20
CA GLU A 41 -11.08 -7.04 22.50
C GLU A 41 -10.41 -7.66 21.26
N ARG A 42 -9.70 -6.82 20.50
CA ARG A 42 -8.92 -7.24 19.30
C ARG A 42 -7.44 -6.93 19.42
N LYS A 43 -6.90 -7.06 20.62
CA LYS A 43 -5.47 -6.82 20.87
C LYS A 43 -4.61 -7.85 20.16
N GLY A 44 -3.65 -7.38 19.37
CA GLY A 44 -2.70 -8.23 18.65
C GLY A 44 -3.32 -9.06 17.50
N THR A 45 -4.58 -8.81 17.12
CA THR A 45 -5.24 -9.52 16.00
C THR A 45 -4.63 -9.12 14.66
N TYR A 46 -4.26 -7.86 14.49
CA TYR A 46 -3.73 -7.32 13.24
C TYR A 46 -2.22 -7.21 13.27
N GLU A 47 -1.62 -7.41 12.11
CA GLU A 47 -0.20 -7.16 11.85
C GLU A 47 -0.05 -6.33 10.59
N TYR A 48 0.78 -5.29 10.67
CA TYR A 48 1.01 -4.34 9.59
C TYR A 48 2.39 -4.49 8.99
N LYS A 49 2.47 -4.32 7.68
CA LYS A 49 3.72 -4.24 6.93
C LYS A 49 3.72 -3.00 6.07
N LEU A 50 4.82 -2.27 6.10
CA LEU A 50 5.04 -1.08 5.31
C LEU A 50 6.05 -1.39 4.21
N LEU A 51 5.66 -1.14 2.96
CA LEU A 51 6.53 -1.23 1.80
C LEU A 51 6.82 0.19 1.33
N ALA A 52 8.09 0.55 1.18
CA ALA A 52 8.50 1.88 0.75
C ALA A 52 9.65 1.78 -0.24
N THR A 53 9.44 2.26 -1.46
CA THR A 53 10.45 2.21 -2.52
C THR A 53 10.16 3.20 -3.64
N ASN A 54 11.20 3.62 -4.32
CA ASN A 54 11.12 4.40 -5.56
C ASN A 54 11.25 3.53 -6.84
N LYS A 55 11.33 2.19 -6.68
CA LYS A 55 11.47 1.25 -7.81
C LYS A 55 10.23 0.37 -7.93
N THR A 56 9.50 0.52 -9.03
CA THR A 56 8.28 -0.24 -9.32
C THR A 56 8.49 -1.76 -9.33
N SER A 57 9.63 -2.22 -9.88
CA SER A 57 9.97 -3.65 -9.88
C SER A 57 10.23 -4.22 -8.48
N THR A 58 10.78 -3.41 -7.57
CA THR A 58 10.97 -3.78 -6.17
C THR A 58 9.62 -3.84 -5.47
N MET A 59 8.78 -2.81 -5.64
CA MET A 59 7.43 -2.77 -5.07
C MET A 59 6.60 -3.99 -5.51
N GLN A 60 6.64 -4.35 -6.79
CA GLN A 60 5.93 -5.52 -7.31
C GLN A 60 6.34 -6.82 -6.58
N LYS A 61 7.65 -7.01 -6.36
CA LYS A 61 8.16 -8.20 -5.64
C LYS A 61 7.74 -8.20 -4.18
N GLU A 62 7.86 -7.06 -3.51
CA GLU A 62 7.54 -6.93 -2.08
C GLU A 62 6.04 -7.10 -1.82
N LEU A 63 5.18 -6.54 -2.67
CA LEU A 63 3.73 -6.77 -2.64
C LEU A 63 3.40 -8.27 -2.72
N GLN A 64 3.99 -8.98 -3.70
CA GLN A 64 3.73 -10.40 -3.87
C GLN A 64 4.31 -11.24 -2.72
N GLN A 65 5.48 -10.89 -2.21
CA GLN A 65 6.05 -11.55 -1.03
C GLN A 65 5.16 -11.37 0.20
N ALA A 66 4.69 -10.15 0.47
CA ALA A 66 3.79 -9.91 1.58
C ALA A 66 2.46 -10.67 1.43
N ALA A 67 1.88 -10.67 0.22
CA ALA A 67 0.67 -11.43 -0.08
C ALA A 67 0.81 -12.94 0.16
N ASN A 68 1.97 -13.51 -0.13
CA ASN A 68 2.24 -14.94 0.12
C ASN A 68 2.24 -15.27 1.63
N PHE A 69 2.48 -14.28 2.49
CA PHE A 69 2.37 -14.38 3.95
C PHE A 69 0.99 -13.96 4.49
N GLY A 70 0.02 -13.73 3.62
CA GLY A 70 -1.35 -13.38 4.00
C GLY A 70 -1.60 -11.90 4.27
N PHE A 71 -0.65 -11.03 3.90
CA PHE A 71 -0.90 -9.60 3.98
C PHE A 71 -1.75 -9.12 2.79
N GLU A 72 -2.71 -8.25 3.08
CA GLU A 72 -3.58 -7.62 2.11
C GLU A 72 -3.34 -6.12 2.05
N TYR A 73 -3.47 -5.55 0.86
CA TYR A 73 -3.35 -4.11 0.63
C TYR A 73 -4.43 -3.33 1.38
N LEU A 74 -4.02 -2.26 2.06
CA LEU A 74 -4.93 -1.32 2.72
C LEU A 74 -4.92 0.07 2.09
N GLY A 75 -3.76 0.60 1.78
CA GLY A 75 -3.65 1.95 1.27
C GLY A 75 -2.25 2.27 0.77
N GLN A 76 -2.13 3.35 0.01
CA GLN A 76 -0.87 3.86 -0.48
C GLN A 76 -0.82 5.38 -0.49
N THR A 77 0.39 5.91 -0.39
CA THR A 77 0.66 7.34 -0.51
C THR A 77 2.06 7.57 -1.08
N VAL A 78 2.43 8.83 -1.28
CA VAL A 78 3.78 9.22 -1.67
C VAL A 78 4.42 9.96 -0.51
N PHE A 79 5.66 9.63 -0.22
CA PHE A 79 6.49 10.27 0.78
C PHE A 79 7.72 10.88 0.11
N GLU A 80 8.06 12.12 0.48
CA GLU A 80 9.29 12.76 0.05
C GLU A 80 10.38 12.53 1.10
N THR A 81 11.49 11.92 0.66
CA THR A 81 12.64 11.68 1.53
C THR A 81 13.43 12.95 1.78
N ALA A 82 14.19 13.01 2.88
CA ALA A 82 15.02 14.15 3.24
C ALA A 82 16.06 14.56 2.16
N PHE A 83 16.33 13.69 1.20
CA PHE A 83 17.24 13.94 0.07
C PHE A 83 16.52 14.32 -1.23
N GLY A 84 15.22 14.67 -1.16
CA GLY A 84 14.43 15.12 -2.30
C GLY A 84 13.93 14.01 -3.23
N GLY A 85 14.09 12.72 -2.85
CA GLY A 85 13.50 11.59 -3.56
C GLY A 85 12.05 11.36 -3.11
N LYS A 86 11.20 10.86 -4.01
CA LYS A 86 9.83 10.45 -3.66
C LYS A 86 9.72 8.94 -3.72
N GLU A 87 9.14 8.36 -2.67
CA GLU A 87 8.88 6.94 -2.55
C GLU A 87 7.38 6.67 -2.51
N VAL A 88 6.94 5.61 -3.16
CA VAL A 88 5.60 5.08 -2.96
C VAL A 88 5.62 4.26 -1.69
N VAL A 89 4.73 4.58 -0.77
CA VAL A 89 4.52 3.87 0.49
C VAL A 89 3.22 3.10 0.40
N VAL A 90 3.27 1.80 0.63
CA VAL A 90 2.10 0.91 0.69
C VAL A 90 2.01 0.33 2.09
N ILE A 91 0.81 0.37 2.66
CA ILE A 91 0.50 -0.31 3.93
C ILE A 91 -0.31 -1.55 3.63
N MET A 92 0.12 -2.66 4.20
CA MET A 92 -0.55 -3.95 4.12
C MET A 92 -0.89 -4.45 5.53
N GLU A 93 -2.01 -5.16 5.65
CA GLU A 93 -2.51 -5.74 6.90
C GLU A 93 -2.62 -7.26 6.77
N ARG A 94 -2.33 -7.96 7.84
CA ARG A 94 -2.69 -9.37 8.01
C ARG A 94 -3.52 -9.51 9.28
N ASP A 95 -4.70 -10.13 9.16
CA ASP A 95 -5.45 -10.62 10.31
C ASP A 95 -4.86 -12.00 10.70
N ARG A 96 -4.29 -12.10 11.89
CA ARG A 96 -3.64 -13.32 12.39
C ARG A 96 -4.63 -14.47 12.66
N GLU A 97 -5.90 -14.13 12.86
CA GLU A 97 -6.98 -15.08 13.16
C GLU A 97 -7.73 -15.53 11.89
N ALA A 98 -7.63 -14.75 10.80
CA ALA A 98 -8.30 -15.04 9.56
C ALA A 98 -7.58 -16.13 8.75
N LYS A 99 -8.35 -16.88 7.98
CA LYS A 99 -7.79 -17.80 6.98
C LYS A 99 -7.11 -16.99 5.88
N ILE A 100 -5.87 -17.33 5.58
CA ILE A 100 -5.13 -16.72 4.47
C ILE A 100 -5.84 -16.98 3.14
N VAL A 101 -6.26 -15.92 2.47
CA VAL A 101 -6.75 -15.94 1.09
C VAL A 101 -5.60 -15.46 0.20
N PRO A 102 -5.00 -16.34 -0.61
CA PRO A 102 -3.88 -15.95 -1.44
C PRO A 102 -4.34 -15.01 -2.55
N HIS A 103 -3.62 -13.90 -2.71
CA HIS A 103 -3.83 -12.91 -3.77
C HIS A 103 -2.58 -12.80 -4.64
N GLU A 104 -2.81 -12.59 -5.92
CA GLU A 104 -1.79 -12.14 -6.86
C GLU A 104 -1.93 -10.62 -7.04
N TYR A 105 -0.83 -9.90 -6.86
CA TYR A 105 -0.77 -8.46 -7.05
C TYR A 105 -0.09 -8.10 -8.37
N LYS A 106 -0.61 -7.09 -9.03
CA LYS A 106 -0.03 -6.50 -10.24
C LYS A 106 0.12 -5.00 -10.05
N LEU A 107 1.32 -4.49 -10.30
CA LEU A 107 1.61 -3.07 -10.27
C LEU A 107 1.76 -2.58 -11.71
N LEU A 108 1.02 -1.53 -12.05
CA LEU A 108 1.14 -0.81 -13.31
C LEU A 108 1.73 0.57 -13.03
N ALA A 109 2.69 0.99 -13.86
CA ALA A 109 3.35 2.29 -13.70
C ALA A 109 3.63 2.91 -15.08
N THR A 110 3.07 4.09 -15.33
CA THR A 110 3.24 4.82 -16.60
C THR A 110 3.01 6.31 -16.42
N SER A 111 3.68 7.12 -17.25
CA SER A 111 3.48 8.56 -17.32
C SER A 111 2.30 8.98 -18.23
N LYS A 112 1.71 8.03 -18.97
CA LYS A 112 0.66 8.30 -19.97
C LYS A 112 -0.68 7.71 -19.54
N THR A 113 -1.70 8.55 -19.36
CA THR A 113 -3.06 8.12 -19.00
C THR A 113 -3.68 7.18 -20.03
N SER A 114 -3.44 7.39 -21.32
CA SER A 114 -3.94 6.50 -22.38
C SER A 114 -3.31 5.11 -22.34
N THR A 115 -2.04 5.01 -21.95
CA THR A 115 -1.36 3.72 -21.73
C THR A 115 -1.93 3.04 -20.49
N MET A 116 -2.07 3.77 -19.39
CA MET A 116 -2.68 3.26 -18.15
C MET A 116 -4.08 2.70 -18.41
N GLN A 117 -4.91 3.41 -19.17
CA GLN A 117 -6.25 2.94 -19.51
C GLN A 117 -6.24 1.58 -20.22
N LYS A 118 -5.35 1.40 -21.21
CA LYS A 118 -5.24 0.12 -21.94
C LYS A 118 -4.75 -1.01 -21.03
N GLU A 119 -3.75 -0.75 -20.20
CA GLU A 119 -3.19 -1.73 -19.27
C GLU A 119 -4.22 -2.13 -18.19
N LEU A 120 -5.04 -1.18 -17.71
CA LEU A 120 -6.13 -1.45 -16.77
C LEU A 120 -7.22 -2.32 -17.40
N MET A 121 -7.62 -2.03 -18.64
CA MET A 121 -8.60 -2.86 -19.37
C MET A 121 -8.08 -4.29 -19.54
N GLN A 122 -6.83 -4.45 -19.99
CA GLN A 122 -6.21 -5.78 -20.12
C GLN A 122 -6.13 -6.51 -18.79
N ALA A 123 -5.72 -5.82 -17.72
CA ALA A 123 -5.65 -6.43 -16.39
C ALA A 123 -7.05 -6.84 -15.88
N GLY A 124 -8.10 -6.05 -16.18
CA GLY A 124 -9.48 -6.42 -15.88
C GLY A 124 -9.92 -7.69 -16.60
N GLU A 125 -9.59 -7.84 -17.89
CA GLU A 125 -9.83 -9.07 -18.65
C GLU A 125 -9.08 -10.26 -18.07
N ASP A 126 -7.88 -10.06 -17.50
CA ASP A 126 -7.07 -11.06 -16.80
C ASP A 126 -7.61 -11.38 -15.36
N GLY A 127 -8.72 -10.74 -14.95
CA GLY A 127 -9.40 -10.97 -13.67
C GLY A 127 -8.87 -10.14 -12.50
N TYR A 128 -8.04 -9.13 -12.74
CA TYR A 128 -7.58 -8.23 -11.69
C TYR A 128 -8.60 -7.16 -11.37
N SER A 129 -8.70 -6.82 -10.09
CA SER A 129 -9.50 -5.72 -9.56
C SER A 129 -8.60 -4.60 -9.03
N PHE A 130 -9.06 -3.37 -9.18
CA PHE A 130 -8.37 -2.18 -8.67
C PHE A 130 -8.39 -2.16 -7.14
N VAL A 131 -7.25 -1.80 -6.52
CA VAL A 131 -7.14 -1.58 -5.07
C VAL A 131 -6.58 -0.23 -4.69
N GLY A 132 -5.74 0.39 -5.50
CA GLY A 132 -5.23 1.73 -5.19
C GLY A 132 -4.44 2.38 -6.32
N MET A 133 -4.35 3.71 -6.25
CA MET A 133 -3.59 4.52 -7.22
C MET A 133 -2.94 5.71 -6.51
N THR A 134 -1.76 6.08 -6.97
CA THR A 134 -1.09 7.33 -6.60
C THR A 134 -0.31 7.89 -7.77
N VAL A 135 0.05 9.16 -7.67
CA VAL A 135 0.97 9.82 -8.61
C VAL A 135 2.34 9.94 -7.95
N ALA A 136 3.30 9.20 -8.45
CA ALA A 136 4.69 9.25 -8.01
C ALA A 136 5.52 10.19 -8.89
N GLN A 137 6.63 10.68 -8.36
CA GLN A 137 7.61 11.42 -9.15
C GLN A 137 8.75 10.48 -9.52
N THR A 138 9.10 10.46 -10.82
CA THR A 138 10.25 9.67 -11.29
C THR A 138 11.57 10.32 -10.88
N ALA A 139 12.65 9.54 -10.86
CA ALA A 139 14.01 10.03 -10.57
C ALA A 139 14.48 11.16 -11.52
N PHE A 140 13.85 11.32 -12.66
CA PHE A 140 14.16 12.35 -13.66
C PHE A 140 13.21 13.54 -13.65
N GLY A 141 12.39 13.70 -12.59
CA GLY A 141 11.49 14.84 -12.39
C GLY A 141 10.15 14.73 -13.13
N GLY A 142 9.85 13.61 -13.80
CA GLY A 142 8.53 13.34 -14.39
C GLY A 142 7.53 12.82 -13.35
N HIS A 143 6.26 12.78 -13.76
CA HIS A 143 5.22 12.14 -12.96
C HIS A 143 4.83 10.79 -13.56
N GLU A 144 4.57 9.81 -12.69
CA GLU A 144 4.18 8.47 -13.05
C GLU A 144 2.92 8.09 -12.27
N LEU A 145 1.92 7.55 -12.97
CA LEU A 145 0.76 6.95 -12.37
C LEU A 145 1.15 5.55 -11.90
N VAL A 146 0.98 5.27 -10.63
CA VAL A 146 1.24 3.96 -10.04
C VAL A 146 -0.07 3.37 -9.56
N VAL A 147 -0.49 2.27 -10.16
CA VAL A 147 -1.73 1.57 -9.84
C VAL A 147 -1.40 0.17 -9.32
N ILE A 148 -2.06 -0.20 -8.25
CA ILE A 148 -1.98 -1.54 -7.67
C ILE A 148 -3.32 -2.25 -7.91
N LEU A 149 -3.22 -3.46 -8.43
CA LEU A 149 -4.33 -4.36 -8.73
C LEU A 149 -4.13 -5.67 -7.99
N ARG A 150 -5.22 -6.40 -7.71
CA ARG A 150 -5.15 -7.75 -7.16
C ARG A 150 -6.18 -8.67 -7.78
N LYS A 151 -5.91 -9.96 -7.77
CA LYS A 151 -6.90 -11.02 -8.02
C LYS A 151 -6.74 -12.16 -7.03
N PRO A 152 -7.82 -12.87 -6.66
CA PRO A 152 -7.72 -14.11 -5.90
C PRO A 152 -6.95 -15.16 -6.69
N VAL A 153 -6.11 -15.93 -6.03
CA VAL A 153 -5.49 -17.11 -6.63
C VAL A 153 -6.50 -18.27 -6.53
N SER A 154 -7.06 -18.68 -7.67
CA SER A 154 -7.89 -19.89 -7.74
C SER A 154 -7.02 -21.09 -7.40
N ARG A 155 -7.43 -21.88 -6.40
CA ARG A 155 -6.84 -23.19 -6.10
C ARG A 155 -7.52 -24.25 -6.93
#